data_e5a59e494d753731c2a107c44d8496c9
#
_entry.id   e5a59e494d753731c2a107c44d8496c9
#
_cell.length_a   1.000
_cell.length_b   1.000
_cell.length_c   1.000
_cell.angle_alpha   90.00
_cell.angle_beta   90.00
_cell.angle_gamma   90.00
#
_symmetry.space_group_name_H-M   'P 1'
#
loop_
_entity.id
_entity.type
_entity.pdbx_description
1 polymer ?
#
loop_
_entity_poly.entity_id
_entity_poly.type
_entity_poly.pdbx_seq_one_letter_code
_entity_poly.pdbx_strand_id
1 'polypeptide(L)'
;MGRKTWESLPNKPLPDRLNIVITSKERSLGEMTAFIPFEEAYARAIHTLPEDEWFIIGGGSIYKEFLPICDKVYLTKIMVSHENVDTYFPNIELMDNWKCIEQSEIKQYNDISYQFKTYSRIS
;
A
#
# COMPACT_ATOMS: atom_id res chain seq x y z
N MET A 1 5.39 3.92 -3.41
CA MET A 1 4.41 3.59 -4.47
C MET A 1 5.08 3.28 -5.78
N GLY A 2 4.41 2.52 -6.62
CA GLY A 2 4.88 2.30 -7.99
C GLY A 2 4.64 3.52 -8.87
N ARG A 3 5.28 3.54 -10.04
CA ARG A 3 5.19 4.68 -10.95
C ARG A 3 3.77 4.94 -11.48
N LYS A 4 3.03 3.89 -11.83
CA LYS A 4 1.66 4.05 -12.31
C LYS A 4 0.74 4.66 -11.25
N THR A 5 0.93 4.28 -10.00
CA THR A 5 0.17 4.85 -8.89
C THR A 5 0.50 6.34 -8.75
N TRP A 6 1.78 6.71 -8.84
CA TRP A 6 2.19 8.10 -8.81
C TRP A 6 1.54 8.91 -9.93
N GLU A 7 1.54 8.39 -11.15
CA GLU A 7 0.95 9.06 -12.30
C GLU A 7 -0.57 9.23 -12.17
N SER A 8 -1.23 8.34 -11.41
CA SER A 8 -2.68 8.39 -11.21
C SER A 8 -3.12 9.40 -10.15
N LEU A 9 -2.21 9.92 -9.33
CA LEU A 9 -2.57 10.85 -8.27
C LEU A 9 -3.04 12.18 -8.86
N PRO A 10 -4.23 12.68 -8.43
CA PRO A 10 -4.74 13.95 -8.93
C PRO A 10 -3.94 15.15 -8.48
N ASN A 11 -3.42 15.10 -7.25
CA ASN A 11 -2.58 16.15 -6.69
C ASN A 11 -1.29 15.52 -6.15
N LYS A 12 -0.17 15.88 -6.71
CA LYS A 12 1.12 15.32 -6.30
C LYS A 12 2.17 16.42 -6.15
N PRO A 13 3.11 16.26 -5.19
CA PRO A 13 3.21 15.14 -4.26
C PRO A 13 2.14 15.19 -3.17
N LEU A 14 1.94 14.06 -2.49
CA LEU A 14 1.06 14.02 -1.34
C LEU A 14 1.66 14.92 -0.24
N PRO A 15 0.85 15.75 0.44
CA PRO A 15 1.39 16.77 1.36
C PRO A 15 1.95 16.21 2.65
N ASP A 16 2.88 16.97 3.24
CA ASP A 16 3.42 16.74 4.58
C ASP A 16 4.15 15.40 4.75
N ARG A 17 4.74 14.88 3.66
CA ARG A 17 5.47 13.62 3.71
C ARG A 17 6.42 13.49 2.52
N LEU A 18 7.41 12.63 2.67
CA LEU A 18 8.27 12.27 1.56
C LEU A 18 7.53 11.26 0.67
N ASN A 19 7.46 11.54 -0.62
CA ASN A 19 6.84 10.65 -1.60
C ASN A 19 7.94 9.84 -2.28
N ILE A 20 7.92 8.53 -2.08
CA ILE A 20 8.90 7.63 -2.68
C ILE A 20 8.24 6.88 -3.83
N VAL A 21 8.76 7.09 -5.04
CA VAL A 21 8.26 6.45 -6.25
C VAL A 21 9.28 5.42 -6.72
N ILE A 22 8.86 4.18 -6.82
CA ILE A 22 9.71 3.10 -7.26
C ILE A 22 9.72 3.06 -8.78
N THR A 23 10.90 3.14 -9.35
CA THR A 23 11.08 3.18 -10.79
C THR A 23 12.35 2.41 -11.21
N SER A 24 12.29 1.80 -12.40
CA SER A 24 13.48 1.20 -13.02
C SER A 24 14.23 2.22 -13.88
N LYS A 25 13.69 3.44 -14.00
CA LYS A 25 14.31 4.51 -14.74
C LYS A 25 15.34 5.23 -13.90
N GLU A 26 15.91 6.31 -14.42
CA GLU A 26 16.95 7.06 -13.75
C GLU A 26 16.51 7.55 -12.37
N ARG A 27 17.41 7.37 -11.40
CA ARG A 27 17.20 7.82 -10.01
C ARG A 27 17.17 9.34 -9.96
N SER A 28 16.23 9.90 -9.22
CA SER A 28 16.10 11.34 -9.08
C SER A 28 15.61 11.69 -7.67
N LEU A 29 16.24 12.67 -7.05
CA LEU A 29 15.87 13.12 -5.71
C LEU A 29 15.43 14.59 -5.76
N GLY A 30 14.25 14.85 -5.18
CA GLY A 30 13.75 16.19 -4.98
C GLY A 30 13.52 16.45 -3.51
N GLU A 31 12.98 17.61 -3.18
CA GLU A 31 12.75 18.01 -1.79
C GLU A 31 11.75 17.10 -1.08
N MET A 32 10.61 16.82 -1.70
CA MET A 32 9.56 15.98 -1.12
C MET A 32 9.26 14.74 -1.95
N THR A 33 10.11 14.43 -2.93
CA THR A 33 9.88 13.32 -3.85
C THR A 33 11.19 12.64 -4.17
N ALA A 34 11.20 11.32 -4.10
CA ALA A 34 12.35 10.50 -4.47
C ALA A 34 11.91 9.44 -5.47
N PHE A 35 12.55 9.41 -6.64
CA PHE A 35 12.39 8.35 -7.64
C PHE A 35 13.59 7.44 -7.50
N ILE A 36 13.39 6.24 -6.95
CA ILE A 36 14.47 5.32 -6.63
C ILE A 36 14.11 3.89 -7.06
N PRO A 37 15.10 3.01 -7.27
CA PRO A 37 14.81 1.61 -7.60
C PRO A 37 14.25 0.86 -6.40
N PHE A 38 13.60 -0.27 -6.69
CA PHE A 38 12.95 -1.10 -5.67
C PHE A 38 13.93 -1.49 -4.56
N GLU A 39 15.13 -1.91 -4.90
CA GLU A 39 16.12 -2.38 -3.92
C GLU A 39 16.47 -1.29 -2.90
N GLU A 40 16.60 -0.05 -3.37
CA GLU A 40 16.90 1.08 -2.47
C GLU A 40 15.70 1.39 -1.58
N ALA A 41 14.49 1.39 -2.12
CA ALA A 41 13.27 1.65 -1.35
C ALA A 41 13.07 0.57 -0.28
N TYR A 42 13.26 -0.69 -0.65
CA TYR A 42 13.11 -1.81 0.27
C TYR A 42 14.11 -1.74 1.42
N ALA A 43 15.38 -1.44 1.10
CA ALA A 43 16.41 -1.28 2.11
C ALA A 43 16.10 -0.14 3.08
N ARG A 44 15.61 0.99 2.57
CA ARG A 44 15.22 2.12 3.42
C ARG A 44 14.06 1.75 4.34
N ALA A 45 13.08 1.01 3.84
CA ALA A 45 11.93 0.60 4.64
C ALA A 45 12.34 -0.33 5.78
N ILE A 46 13.24 -1.29 5.52
CA ILE A 46 13.74 -2.21 6.55
C ILE A 46 14.51 -1.47 7.65
N HIS A 47 15.27 -0.45 7.28
CA HIS A 47 16.11 0.31 8.22
C HIS A 47 15.45 1.57 8.74
N THR A 48 14.14 1.66 8.65
CA THR A 48 13.37 2.80 9.15
C THR A 48 13.48 2.89 10.68
N LEU A 49 13.60 4.12 11.18
CA LEU A 49 13.62 4.37 12.61
C LEU A 49 12.22 4.15 13.20
N PRO A 50 12.12 3.76 14.49
CA PRO A 50 10.82 3.51 15.11
C PRO A 50 9.83 4.66 15.05
N GLU A 51 10.32 5.90 15.05
CA GLU A 51 9.47 7.09 14.98
C GLU A 51 9.01 7.44 13.57
N ASP A 52 9.59 6.82 12.55
CA ASP A 52 9.19 7.04 11.16
C ASP A 52 8.20 5.97 10.72
N GLU A 53 7.17 6.39 10.01
CA GLU A 53 6.12 5.50 9.54
C GLU A 53 6.10 5.47 8.02
N TRP A 54 6.11 4.26 7.46
CA TRP A 54 6.04 4.03 6.02
C TRP A 54 4.68 3.49 5.63
N PHE A 55 4.10 4.08 4.60
CA PHE A 55 2.85 3.60 4.00
C PHE A 55 3.11 3.10 2.60
N ILE A 56 2.69 1.87 2.32
CA ILE A 56 2.76 1.27 0.99
C ILE A 56 1.38 1.46 0.36
N ILE A 57 1.31 2.18 -0.74
CA ILE A 57 0.03 2.57 -1.32
C ILE A 57 -0.20 2.03 -2.74
N GLY A 58 0.59 1.08 -3.18
CA GLY A 58 0.31 0.35 -4.40
C GLY A 58 1.30 0.54 -5.52
N GLY A 59 1.06 -0.04 -6.65
CA GLY A 59 -0.01 -0.99 -6.96
C GLY A 59 0.20 -2.42 -6.51
N GLY A 60 -0.48 -3.34 -7.19
CA GLY A 60 -0.52 -4.75 -6.77
C GLY A 60 0.84 -5.41 -6.60
N SER A 61 1.76 -5.21 -7.54
CA SER A 61 3.10 -5.78 -7.44
C SER A 61 3.88 -5.18 -6.26
N ILE A 62 3.70 -3.91 -5.97
CA ILE A 62 4.37 -3.25 -4.84
C ILE A 62 3.81 -3.76 -3.52
N TYR A 63 2.50 -3.95 -3.40
CA TYR A 63 1.89 -4.56 -2.23
C TYR A 63 2.47 -5.94 -1.97
N LYS A 64 2.54 -6.76 -3.00
CA LYS A 64 3.05 -8.13 -2.89
C LYS A 64 4.50 -8.16 -2.40
N GLU A 65 5.34 -7.28 -2.96
CA GLU A 65 6.77 -7.26 -2.62
C GLU A 65 7.04 -6.71 -1.21
N PHE A 66 6.22 -5.77 -0.73
CA PHE A 66 6.42 -5.16 0.58
C PHE A 66 5.67 -5.85 1.71
N LEU A 67 4.65 -6.65 1.41
CA LEU A 67 3.84 -7.30 2.44
C LEU A 67 4.67 -8.07 3.47
N PRO A 68 5.75 -8.79 3.09
CA PRO A 68 6.56 -9.52 4.07
C PRO A 68 7.19 -8.67 5.16
N ILE A 69 7.36 -7.37 4.94
CA ILE A 69 7.97 -6.48 5.94
C ILE A 69 6.97 -5.51 6.57
N CYS A 70 5.69 -5.62 6.22
CA CYS A 70 4.66 -4.77 6.80
C CYS A 70 4.19 -5.32 8.14
N ASP A 71 3.86 -4.42 9.06
CA ASP A 71 3.31 -4.78 10.39
C ASP A 71 1.80 -4.75 10.40
N LYS A 72 1.20 -3.88 9.60
CA LYS A 72 -0.25 -3.69 9.52
C LYS A 72 -0.71 -3.55 8.09
N VAL A 73 -1.95 -3.95 7.86
CA VAL A 73 -2.63 -3.76 6.58
C VAL A 73 -3.98 -3.11 6.84
N TYR A 74 -4.23 -2.00 6.16
CA TYR A 74 -5.53 -1.33 6.16
C TYR A 74 -6.23 -1.70 4.87
N LEU A 75 -7.27 -2.50 4.98
CA LEU A 75 -7.97 -3.07 3.83
C LEU A 75 -9.38 -2.51 3.71
N THR A 76 -9.76 -2.12 2.50
CA THR A 76 -11.15 -1.85 2.18
C THR A 76 -11.68 -3.05 1.41
N LYS A 77 -12.58 -3.80 2.04
CA LYS A 77 -13.18 -4.98 1.39
C LYS A 77 -14.45 -4.56 0.67
N ILE A 78 -14.47 -4.73 -0.64
CA ILE A 78 -15.62 -4.47 -1.49
C ILE A 78 -16.35 -5.78 -1.70
N MET A 79 -17.65 -5.83 -1.38
CA MET A 79 -18.42 -7.07 -1.34
C MET A 79 -19.10 -7.38 -2.67
N VAL A 80 -18.39 -7.11 -3.77
CA VAL A 80 -18.82 -7.48 -5.11
C VAL A 80 -17.62 -7.96 -5.89
N SER A 81 -17.85 -8.82 -6.90
CA SER A 81 -16.79 -9.28 -7.80
C SER A 81 -16.69 -8.32 -8.97
N HIS A 82 -15.48 -7.91 -9.29
CA HIS A 82 -15.19 -7.09 -10.46
C HIS A 82 -14.35 -7.92 -11.44
N GLU A 83 -14.87 -8.14 -12.64
CA GLU A 83 -14.21 -8.98 -13.64
C GLU A 83 -13.03 -8.29 -14.34
N ASN A 84 -13.06 -6.96 -14.41
CA ASN A 84 -12.08 -6.16 -15.14
C ASN A 84 -11.14 -5.38 -14.25
N VAL A 85 -10.64 -6.02 -13.19
CA VAL A 85 -9.66 -5.39 -12.29
C VAL A 85 -8.27 -5.68 -12.83
N ASP A 86 -7.46 -4.62 -13.00
CA ASP A 86 -6.10 -4.75 -13.52
C ASP A 86 -5.06 -5.11 -12.46
N THR A 87 -5.41 -4.98 -11.19
CA THR A 87 -4.50 -5.29 -10.09
C THR A 87 -5.29 -5.73 -8.86
N TYR A 88 -4.71 -6.68 -8.12
CA TYR A 88 -5.32 -7.24 -6.92
C TYR A 88 -4.40 -7.09 -5.72
N PHE A 89 -4.98 -6.76 -4.57
CA PHE A 89 -4.26 -6.88 -3.31
C PHE A 89 -4.14 -8.37 -2.95
N PRO A 90 -3.00 -8.81 -2.37
CA PRO A 90 -2.88 -10.20 -1.91
C PRO A 90 -4.03 -10.59 -0.97
N ASN A 91 -4.53 -11.82 -1.09
CA ASN A 91 -5.67 -12.25 -0.28
C ASN A 91 -5.24 -12.55 1.16
N ILE A 92 -5.19 -11.50 1.96
CA ILE A 92 -4.70 -11.54 3.33
C ILE A 92 -5.59 -12.38 4.25
N GLU A 93 -6.88 -12.52 3.90
CA GLU A 93 -7.83 -13.31 4.71
C GLU A 93 -7.49 -14.79 4.71
N LEU A 94 -6.78 -15.26 3.69
CA LEU A 94 -6.36 -16.67 3.57
C LEU A 94 -4.96 -16.93 4.13
N MET A 95 -4.31 -15.91 4.68
CA MET A 95 -2.95 -16.02 5.20
C MET A 95 -2.97 -16.23 6.72
N ASP A 96 -2.24 -17.25 7.18
CA ASP A 96 -2.21 -17.61 8.60
C ASP A 96 -1.44 -16.62 9.47
N ASN A 97 -0.56 -15.82 8.88
CA ASN A 97 0.29 -14.90 9.62
C ASN A 97 -0.32 -13.49 9.79
N TRP A 98 -1.58 -13.32 9.44
CA TRP A 98 -2.30 -12.06 9.62
C TRP A 98 -3.58 -12.26 10.40
N LYS A 99 -3.85 -11.34 11.31
CA LYS A 99 -5.05 -11.38 12.16
C LYS A 99 -5.83 -10.07 12.02
N CYS A 100 -7.13 -10.16 11.77
CA CYS A 100 -8.00 -9.00 11.77
C CYS A 100 -8.18 -8.51 13.21
N ILE A 101 -7.72 -7.31 13.50
CA ILE A 101 -7.79 -6.73 14.86
C ILE A 101 -8.89 -5.68 14.99
N GLU A 102 -9.39 -5.18 13.88
CA GLU A 102 -10.42 -4.15 13.88
C GLU A 102 -11.19 -4.19 12.57
N GLN A 103 -12.50 -3.99 12.66
CA GLN A 103 -13.32 -3.86 11.46
C GLN A 103 -14.45 -2.88 11.71
N SER A 104 -14.81 -2.15 10.68
CA SER A 104 -15.94 -1.25 10.71
C SER A 104 -17.24 -2.01 10.50
N GLU A 105 -18.37 -1.32 10.70
CA GLU A 105 -19.64 -1.81 10.22
C GLU A 105 -19.63 -1.86 8.68
N ILE A 106 -20.57 -2.61 8.11
CA ILE A 106 -20.72 -2.66 6.66
C ILE A 106 -21.37 -1.36 6.20
N LYS A 107 -20.75 -0.72 5.22
CA LYS A 107 -21.19 0.57 4.66
C LYS A 107 -21.66 0.35 3.23
N GLN A 108 -22.45 1.31 2.73
CA GLN A 108 -22.94 1.24 1.35
C GLN A 108 -22.74 2.57 0.62
N TYR A 109 -22.39 2.45 -0.66
CA TYR A 109 -22.29 3.57 -1.57
C TYR A 109 -22.70 3.11 -2.96
N ASN A 110 -23.74 3.73 -3.54
CA ASN A 110 -24.26 3.37 -4.88
C ASN A 110 -24.49 1.86 -5.04
N ASP A 111 -25.20 1.25 -4.08
CA ASP A 111 -25.54 -0.18 -4.07
C ASP A 111 -24.32 -1.11 -3.91
N ILE A 112 -23.15 -0.57 -3.62
CA ILE A 112 -21.95 -1.35 -3.35
C ILE A 112 -21.75 -1.37 -1.83
N SER A 113 -21.65 -2.58 -1.28
CA SER A 113 -21.34 -2.76 0.14
C SER A 113 -19.84 -2.87 0.32
N TYR A 114 -19.31 -2.21 1.34
CA TYR A 114 -17.89 -2.27 1.66
C TYR A 114 -17.66 -2.20 3.17
N GLN A 115 -16.47 -2.60 3.57
CA GLN A 115 -16.09 -2.64 4.98
C GLN A 115 -14.59 -2.34 5.12
N PHE A 116 -14.24 -1.54 6.12
CA PHE A 116 -12.83 -1.29 6.45
C PHE A 116 -12.36 -2.32 7.47
N LYS A 117 -11.20 -2.90 7.22
CA LYS A 117 -10.60 -3.89 8.11
C LYS A 117 -9.13 -3.54 8.34
N THR A 118 -8.66 -3.77 9.56
CA THR A 118 -7.25 -3.61 9.90
C THR A 118 -6.71 -4.96 10.32
N TYR A 119 -5.61 -5.37 9.70
CA TYR A 119 -4.92 -6.61 10.01
C TYR A 119 -3.58 -6.31 10.65
N SER A 120 -3.20 -7.13 11.61
CA SER A 120 -1.89 -7.07 12.24
C SER A 120 -1.16 -8.38 12.01
N ARG A 121 0.15 -8.30 11.88
CA ARG A 121 0.97 -9.49 11.72
C ARG A 121 1.02 -10.29 13.02
N ILE A 122 0.89 -11.60 12.88
CA ILE A 122 1.05 -12.52 13.99
C ILE A 122 2.49 -13.04 13.94
N SER A 123 3.43 -12.21 14.30
CA SER A 123 4.87 -12.53 14.33
C SER A 123 5.32 -13.53 13.26
#